data_ce9c4a26c298187361fb7c9a53ded612
#
_entry.id   ce9c4a26c298187361fb7c9a53ded612
#
_cell.length_a   1.000
_cell.length_b   1.000
_cell.length_c   1.000
_cell.angle_alpha   90.00
_cell.angle_beta   90.00
_cell.angle_gamma   90.00
#
_symmetry.space_group_name_H-M   'P 1'
#
loop_
_entity.id
_entity.type
_entity.pdbx_description
1 polymer ?
#
loop_
_entity_poly.entity_id
_entity_poly.type
_entity_poly.pdbx_seq_one_letter_code
_entity_poly.pdbx_strand_id
1 'polypeptide(L)'
;MVTRNIYIKTTDNASSQQVYVHYNYMSGEEWRDKQAEYFTTLSDGSKIFKASITSFKDEYAIKYISDGNEYWDNNNGNNYHSEDIGSAPITVRRIYTSSTGLGSEYTVNVVLKNYSYEKDVKVRYTEDNWATQHDVAMHYVSTNDDGTEVWATTLNLSNTSGRIFEYCAYYYNKSNNQTYWANNFGQNYDSSYRIYQ
;
A
#
# COMPACT_ATOMS: atom_id res chain seq x y z
N MET A 1 -3.90 15.98 8.68
CA MET A 1 -3.11 14.96 9.41
C MET A 1 -3.13 13.69 8.58
N VAL A 2 -1.97 13.17 8.20
CA VAL A 2 -1.87 11.99 7.30
C VAL A 2 -1.88 10.72 8.12
N THR A 3 -2.72 9.75 7.73
CA THR A 3 -2.68 8.39 8.28
C THR A 3 -1.87 7.51 7.34
N ARG A 4 -0.87 6.80 7.87
CA ARG A 4 -0.08 5.79 7.16
C ARG A 4 -0.52 4.40 7.60
N ASN A 5 -0.76 3.53 6.63
CA ASN A 5 -1.01 2.11 6.87
C ASN A 5 0.27 1.33 6.60
N ILE A 6 0.79 0.66 7.62
CA ILE A 6 1.96 -0.20 7.52
C ILE A 6 1.48 -1.65 7.64
N TYR A 7 1.85 -2.47 6.68
CA TYR A 7 1.51 -3.88 6.64
C TYR A 7 2.75 -4.72 6.90
N ILE A 8 2.65 -5.64 7.85
CA ILE A 8 3.75 -6.50 8.28
C ILE A 8 3.36 -7.96 8.02
N LYS A 9 4.21 -8.67 7.29
CA LYS A 9 4.06 -10.10 7.03
C LYS A 9 4.83 -10.90 8.05
N THR A 10 4.18 -11.88 8.70
CA THR A 10 4.81 -12.88 9.55
C THR A 10 4.64 -14.26 8.94
N THR A 11 5.68 -15.08 9.02
CA THR A 11 5.72 -16.42 8.43
C THR A 11 5.76 -17.55 9.45
N ASP A 12 5.91 -17.22 10.74
CA ASP A 12 5.90 -18.23 11.78
C ASP A 12 4.46 -18.64 12.17
N ASN A 13 4.34 -19.81 12.77
CA ASN A 13 3.10 -20.38 13.27
C ASN A 13 3.00 -20.30 14.80
N ALA A 14 3.64 -19.30 15.42
CA ALA A 14 3.60 -19.13 16.86
C ALA A 14 2.17 -19.08 17.40
N SER A 15 1.95 -19.64 18.57
CA SER A 15 0.63 -19.68 19.21
C SER A 15 0.20 -18.31 19.74
N SER A 16 1.17 -17.44 20.05
CA SER A 16 0.96 -16.05 20.47
C SER A 16 1.85 -15.14 19.66
N GLN A 17 1.24 -14.20 18.95
CA GLN A 17 1.93 -13.22 18.13
C GLN A 17 1.43 -11.82 18.44
N GLN A 18 2.36 -10.90 18.70
CA GLN A 18 2.08 -9.47 18.81
C GLN A 18 3.06 -8.72 17.90
N VAL A 19 2.52 -7.85 17.08
CA VAL A 19 3.29 -7.05 16.12
C VAL A 19 3.09 -5.58 16.44
N TYR A 20 4.18 -4.83 16.50
CA TYR A 20 4.14 -3.39 16.74
C TYR A 20 4.97 -2.68 15.68
N VAL A 21 4.52 -1.48 15.30
CA VAL A 21 5.32 -0.50 14.59
C VAL A 21 5.84 0.49 15.63
N HIS A 22 7.16 0.51 15.79
CA HIS A 22 7.88 1.47 16.61
C HIS A 22 8.29 2.62 15.70
N TYR A 23 7.73 3.81 15.88
CA TYR A 23 7.84 4.90 14.92
C TYR A 23 8.18 6.22 15.58
N ASN A 24 8.85 7.12 14.85
CA ASN A 24 9.12 8.46 15.30
C ASN A 24 7.87 9.35 15.18
N TYR A 25 7.51 9.97 16.31
CA TYR A 25 6.32 10.80 16.39
C TYR A 25 6.65 12.25 15.99
N MET A 26 5.80 12.88 15.24
CA MET A 26 5.80 14.30 14.77
C MET A 26 7.14 15.05 14.74
N SER A 27 7.78 15.31 15.91
CA SER A 27 9.07 16.01 16.04
C SER A 27 10.26 15.17 15.60
N GLY A 28 10.11 13.83 15.61
CA GLY A 28 11.17 12.87 15.34
C GLY A 28 12.06 12.55 16.54
N GLU A 29 11.82 13.16 17.70
CA GLU A 29 12.58 12.89 18.94
C GLU A 29 11.92 11.82 19.79
N GLU A 30 10.60 11.74 19.76
CA GLU A 30 9.82 10.77 20.52
C GLU A 30 9.49 9.54 19.66
N TRP A 31 9.78 8.36 20.19
CA TRP A 31 9.42 7.09 19.59
C TRP A 31 8.24 6.46 20.33
N ARG A 32 7.29 5.91 19.59
CA ARG A 32 6.07 5.31 20.11
C ARG A 32 5.80 3.96 19.47
N ASP A 33 5.14 3.09 20.23
CA ASP A 33 4.64 1.81 19.73
C ASP A 33 3.18 1.92 19.31
N LYS A 34 2.89 1.44 18.11
CA LYS A 34 1.53 1.18 17.64
C LYS A 34 1.36 -0.31 17.41
N GLN A 35 0.49 -0.94 18.17
CA GLN A 35 0.15 -2.33 17.93
C GLN A 35 -0.55 -2.47 16.56
N ALA A 36 -0.08 -3.42 15.76
CA ALA A 36 -0.69 -3.82 14.52
C ALA A 36 -1.77 -4.88 14.80
N GLU A 37 -2.90 -4.73 14.14
CA GLU A 37 -4.02 -5.66 14.22
C GLU A 37 -3.90 -6.72 13.14
N TYR A 38 -4.36 -7.93 13.42
CA TYR A 38 -4.48 -8.96 12.39
C TYR A 38 -5.36 -8.47 11.23
N PHE A 39 -4.86 -8.61 10.01
CA PHE A 39 -5.56 -8.16 8.82
C PHE A 39 -6.08 -9.33 7.98
N THR A 40 -5.21 -10.27 7.61
CA THR A 40 -5.59 -11.45 6.82
C THR A 40 -4.51 -12.54 6.87
N THR A 41 -4.86 -13.75 6.39
CA THR A 41 -3.91 -14.84 6.14
C THR A 41 -3.82 -15.09 4.64
N LEU A 42 -2.60 -15.17 4.13
CA LEU A 42 -2.33 -15.47 2.72
C LEU A 42 -2.44 -16.97 2.45
N SER A 43 -2.51 -17.35 1.16
CA SER A 43 -2.61 -18.75 0.73
C SER A 43 -1.41 -19.61 1.13
N ASP A 44 -0.24 -18.99 1.40
CA ASP A 44 0.97 -19.65 1.90
C ASP A 44 0.97 -19.84 3.42
N GLY A 45 -0.12 -19.48 4.10
CA GLY A 45 -0.27 -19.57 5.56
C GLY A 45 0.34 -18.39 6.32
N SER A 46 1.05 -17.48 5.68
CA SER A 46 1.58 -16.28 6.34
C SER A 46 0.48 -15.31 6.71
N LYS A 47 0.67 -14.60 7.82
CA LYS A 47 -0.29 -13.63 8.33
C LYS A 47 0.16 -12.21 8.01
N ILE A 48 -0.79 -11.36 7.71
CA ILE A 48 -0.59 -9.91 7.54
C ILE A 48 -1.19 -9.21 8.74
N PHE A 49 -0.41 -8.32 9.34
CA PHE A 49 -0.83 -7.39 10.37
C PHE A 49 -0.80 -5.98 9.82
N LYS A 50 -1.71 -5.12 10.28
CA LYS A 50 -1.84 -3.74 9.84
C LYS A 50 -1.79 -2.77 11.01
N ALA A 51 -0.90 -1.80 10.95
CA ALA A 51 -0.89 -0.64 11.83
C ALA A 51 -1.32 0.61 11.06
N SER A 52 -2.31 1.34 11.58
CA SER A 52 -2.70 2.66 11.06
C SER A 52 -2.16 3.73 12.00
N ILE A 53 -1.26 4.57 11.50
CA ILE A 53 -0.52 5.54 12.30
C ILE A 53 -0.85 6.95 11.82
N THR A 54 -1.28 7.80 12.75
CA THR A 54 -1.45 9.24 12.54
C THR A 54 -0.30 9.97 13.21
N SER A 55 0.05 11.15 12.70
CA SER A 55 1.12 11.97 13.29
C SER A 55 2.51 11.30 13.23
N PHE A 56 2.71 10.50 12.22
CA PHE A 56 3.96 9.85 11.88
C PHE A 56 4.91 10.84 11.18
N LYS A 57 6.17 10.92 11.61
CA LYS A 57 7.14 11.77 10.91
C LYS A 57 7.66 11.09 9.66
N ASP A 58 8.41 10.00 9.81
CA ASP A 58 8.97 9.28 8.66
C ASP A 58 9.51 7.90 8.99
N GLU A 59 10.28 7.74 10.08
CA GLU A 59 11.05 6.52 10.37
C GLU A 59 10.31 5.55 11.28
N TYR A 60 10.50 4.24 11.03
CA TYR A 60 9.97 3.20 11.89
C TYR A 60 10.82 1.92 11.87
N ALA A 61 10.64 1.11 12.90
CA ALA A 61 11.11 -0.27 12.99
C ALA A 61 9.93 -1.18 13.36
N ILE A 62 10.09 -2.48 13.14
CA ILE A 62 9.10 -3.48 13.51
C ILE A 62 9.56 -4.19 14.79
N LYS A 63 8.69 -4.22 15.80
CA LYS A 63 8.85 -5.04 16.98
C LYS A 63 7.88 -6.21 16.89
N TYR A 64 8.39 -7.41 17.03
CA TYR A 64 7.63 -8.63 16.95
C TYR A 64 7.84 -9.47 18.20
N ILE A 65 6.75 -9.87 18.85
CA ILE A 65 6.77 -10.75 20.02
C ILE A 65 6.12 -12.07 19.63
N SER A 66 6.88 -13.16 19.72
CA SER A 66 6.48 -14.50 19.37
C SER A 66 6.72 -15.43 20.57
N ASP A 67 5.63 -16.03 21.10
CA ASP A 67 5.66 -16.93 22.24
C ASP A 67 6.51 -16.39 23.42
N GLY A 68 6.40 -15.07 23.69
CA GLY A 68 7.09 -14.37 24.77
C GLY A 68 8.51 -13.90 24.45
N ASN A 69 9.06 -14.19 23.29
CA ASN A 69 10.36 -13.68 22.83
C ASN A 69 10.17 -12.44 21.96
N GLU A 70 11.00 -11.43 22.19
CA GLU A 70 10.98 -10.17 21.45
C GLU A 70 12.05 -10.15 20.35
N TYR A 71 11.66 -9.72 19.16
CA TYR A 71 12.51 -9.58 17.98
C TYR A 71 12.31 -8.19 17.37
N TRP A 72 13.38 -7.66 16.80
CA TRP A 72 13.38 -6.38 16.14
C TRP A 72 13.84 -6.50 14.69
N ASP A 73 13.11 -5.85 13.79
CA ASP A 73 13.53 -5.61 12.42
C ASP A 73 13.58 -4.09 12.19
N ASN A 74 14.80 -3.58 12.12
CA ASN A 74 15.10 -2.16 11.93
C ASN A 74 15.86 -1.91 10.62
N ASN A 75 15.64 -2.73 9.61
CA ASN A 75 16.32 -2.61 8.31
C ASN A 75 17.86 -2.55 8.44
N ASN A 76 18.43 -3.50 9.21
CA ASN A 76 19.86 -3.56 9.49
C ASN A 76 20.44 -2.27 10.12
N GLY A 77 19.69 -1.60 10.98
CA GLY A 77 20.08 -0.39 11.67
C GLY A 77 19.75 0.93 10.98
N ASN A 78 19.16 0.86 9.77
CA ASN A 78 18.81 2.07 8.99
C ASN A 78 17.36 2.51 9.17
N ASN A 79 16.56 1.78 9.94
CA ASN A 79 15.12 1.92 10.02
C ASN A 79 14.41 1.78 8.65
N TYR A 80 13.12 1.76 8.68
CA TYR A 80 12.26 1.89 7.49
C TYR A 80 11.74 3.31 7.39
N HIS A 81 11.46 3.77 6.18
CA HIS A 81 10.85 5.07 5.91
C HIS A 81 9.42 4.93 5.41
N SER A 82 8.62 5.96 5.60
CA SER A 82 7.21 5.96 5.20
C SER A 82 6.99 5.74 3.71
N GLU A 83 7.98 6.06 2.90
CA GLU A 83 7.94 5.88 1.44
C GLU A 83 8.49 4.52 0.97
N ASP A 84 9.05 3.72 1.87
CA ASP A 84 9.54 2.38 1.53
C ASP A 84 8.38 1.46 1.13
N ILE A 85 8.56 0.71 0.04
CA ILE A 85 7.58 -0.29 -0.40
C ILE A 85 7.94 -1.71 0.06
N GLY A 86 9.04 -1.84 0.81
CA GLY A 86 9.50 -3.10 1.38
C GLY A 86 9.70 -4.18 0.32
N SER A 87 9.17 -5.37 0.55
CA SER A 87 9.24 -6.49 -0.41
C SER A 87 8.22 -6.39 -1.54
N ALA A 88 7.21 -5.50 -1.46
CA ALA A 88 6.16 -5.39 -2.47
C ALA A 88 6.72 -4.97 -3.84
N PRO A 89 6.36 -5.65 -4.93
CA PRO A 89 6.74 -5.24 -6.28
C PRO A 89 6.07 -3.95 -6.74
N ILE A 90 4.85 -3.70 -6.27
CA ILE A 90 4.02 -2.51 -6.56
C ILE A 90 3.11 -2.24 -5.35
N THR A 91 2.87 -0.99 -5.06
CA THR A 91 1.93 -0.55 -4.01
C THR A 91 1.13 0.67 -4.45
N VAL A 92 -0.11 0.78 -4.01
CA VAL A 92 -0.91 2.00 -4.14
C VAL A 92 -0.49 2.97 -3.06
N ARG A 93 -0.07 4.17 -3.45
CA ARG A 93 0.43 5.20 -2.52
C ARG A 93 -0.61 6.23 -2.16
N ARG A 94 -1.31 6.74 -3.15
CA ARG A 94 -2.23 7.85 -2.95
C ARG A 94 -3.43 7.71 -3.87
N ILE A 95 -4.57 8.13 -3.37
CA ILE A 95 -5.74 8.45 -4.17
C ILE A 95 -6.20 9.86 -3.81
N TYR A 96 -6.34 10.70 -4.80
CA TYR A 96 -6.90 12.04 -4.65
C TYR A 96 -8.28 12.07 -5.28
N THR A 97 -9.17 12.81 -4.66
CA THR A 97 -10.51 13.03 -5.19
C THR A 97 -10.69 14.52 -5.46
N SER A 98 -11.08 14.87 -6.67
CA SER A 98 -11.60 16.19 -6.98
C SER A 98 -13.04 16.06 -7.46
N SER A 99 -13.95 16.92 -6.96
CA SER A 99 -15.33 16.97 -7.43
C SER A 99 -15.41 17.99 -8.55
N THR A 100 -15.87 17.55 -9.72
CA THR A 100 -16.27 18.44 -10.78
C THR A 100 -17.80 18.51 -10.83
N GLY A 101 -18.39 19.54 -11.39
CA GLY A 101 -19.86 19.65 -11.49
C GLY A 101 -20.53 18.53 -12.30
N LEU A 102 -19.75 17.65 -12.94
CA LEU A 102 -20.20 16.56 -13.79
C LEU A 102 -19.82 15.15 -13.30
N GLY A 103 -19.08 15.04 -12.17
CA GLY A 103 -18.61 13.75 -11.65
C GLY A 103 -17.49 13.91 -10.64
N SER A 104 -16.84 12.81 -10.31
CA SER A 104 -15.66 12.79 -9.45
C SER A 104 -14.47 12.24 -10.19
N GLU A 105 -13.35 12.93 -10.07
CA GLU A 105 -12.05 12.49 -10.57
C GLU A 105 -11.26 11.85 -9.43
N TYR A 106 -10.70 10.69 -9.69
CA TYR A 106 -9.86 9.96 -8.75
C TYR A 106 -8.47 9.76 -9.34
N THR A 107 -7.49 10.49 -8.83
CA THR A 107 -6.10 10.28 -9.24
C THR A 107 -5.48 9.19 -8.37
N VAL A 108 -5.09 8.09 -9.00
CA VAL A 108 -4.40 6.97 -8.36
C VAL A 108 -2.93 7.04 -8.65
N ASN A 109 -2.10 7.00 -7.62
CA ASN A 109 -0.65 6.92 -7.70
C ASN A 109 -0.17 5.57 -7.16
N VAL A 110 0.76 4.96 -7.88
CA VAL A 110 1.45 3.74 -7.44
C VAL A 110 2.96 3.98 -7.42
N VAL A 111 3.64 3.23 -6.55
CA VAL A 111 5.09 3.10 -6.57
C VAL A 111 5.41 1.64 -6.87
N LEU A 112 6.37 1.40 -7.75
CA LEU A 112 6.77 0.07 -8.16
C LEU A 112 8.29 -0.10 -8.24
N LYS A 113 8.78 -1.33 -8.06
CA LYS A 113 10.17 -1.71 -8.33
C LYS A 113 10.38 -1.84 -9.83
N ASN A 114 11.41 -1.17 -10.35
CA ASN A 114 11.71 -1.19 -11.77
C ASN A 114 12.44 -2.48 -12.17
N TYR A 115 11.70 -3.59 -12.34
CA TYR A 115 12.27 -4.87 -12.79
C TYR A 115 12.50 -4.94 -14.29
N SER A 116 11.92 -4.04 -15.09
CA SER A 116 12.07 -4.01 -16.55
C SER A 116 11.71 -2.64 -17.08
N TYR A 117 12.42 -2.22 -18.15
CA TYR A 117 12.06 -1.02 -18.90
C TYR A 117 10.72 -1.17 -19.61
N GLU A 118 10.51 -2.31 -20.28
CA GLU A 118 9.25 -2.59 -20.98
C GLU A 118 8.21 -3.16 -20.04
N LYS A 119 7.20 -2.37 -19.73
CA LYS A 119 6.14 -2.70 -18.80
C LYS A 119 4.82 -2.04 -19.16
N ASP A 120 3.72 -2.66 -18.75
CA ASP A 120 2.41 -2.04 -18.73
C ASP A 120 1.98 -1.88 -17.26
N VAL A 121 1.64 -0.66 -16.87
CA VAL A 121 1.15 -0.34 -15.53
C VAL A 121 -0.29 0.15 -15.67
N LYS A 122 -1.22 -0.47 -14.95
CA LYS A 122 -2.64 -0.15 -15.07
C LYS A 122 -3.36 -0.17 -13.74
N VAL A 123 -4.43 0.59 -13.64
CA VAL A 123 -5.47 0.45 -12.63
C VAL A 123 -6.62 -0.35 -13.23
N ARG A 124 -7.07 -1.35 -12.51
CA ARG A 124 -8.31 -2.07 -12.79
C ARG A 124 -9.35 -1.67 -11.77
N TYR A 125 -10.54 -1.30 -12.21
CA TYR A 125 -11.62 -0.88 -11.32
C TYR A 125 -12.97 -1.42 -11.75
N THR A 126 -13.92 -1.38 -10.82
CA THR A 126 -15.31 -1.73 -11.01
C THR A 126 -16.23 -0.76 -10.29
N GLU A 127 -17.43 -0.56 -10.80
CA GLU A 127 -18.51 0.21 -10.19
C GLU A 127 -19.73 -0.65 -9.82
N ASP A 128 -19.64 -1.98 -10.06
CA ASP A 128 -20.76 -2.93 -9.95
C ASP A 128 -20.38 -4.26 -9.27
N ASN A 129 -19.49 -4.20 -8.26
CA ASN A 129 -19.01 -5.37 -7.51
C ASN A 129 -18.39 -6.45 -8.40
N TRP A 130 -17.55 -6.03 -9.37
CA TRP A 130 -16.80 -6.91 -10.28
C TRP A 130 -17.66 -7.68 -11.29
N ALA A 131 -18.93 -7.29 -11.49
CA ALA A 131 -19.74 -7.80 -12.62
C ALA A 131 -19.15 -7.34 -13.96
N THR A 132 -18.65 -6.10 -14.01
CA THR A 132 -17.81 -5.57 -15.08
C THR A 132 -16.53 -4.96 -14.52
N GLN A 133 -15.49 -4.91 -15.36
CA GLN A 133 -14.20 -4.33 -14.97
C GLN A 133 -13.62 -3.48 -16.10
N HIS A 134 -12.87 -2.44 -15.71
CA HIS A 134 -12.22 -1.51 -16.62
C HIS A 134 -10.74 -1.39 -16.31
N ASP A 135 -9.91 -1.43 -17.34
CA ASP A 135 -8.46 -1.22 -17.22
C ASP A 135 -8.08 0.14 -17.78
N VAL A 136 -7.41 0.96 -16.98
CA VAL A 136 -6.89 2.27 -17.37
C VAL A 136 -5.37 2.27 -17.26
N ALA A 137 -4.70 2.62 -18.35
CA ALA A 137 -3.25 2.73 -18.38
C ALA A 137 -2.77 3.88 -17.47
N MET A 138 -1.69 3.64 -16.78
CA MET A 138 -0.98 4.65 -16.02
C MET A 138 0.18 5.23 -16.84
N HIS A 139 0.58 6.45 -16.53
CA HIS A 139 1.74 7.09 -17.13
C HIS A 139 2.86 7.23 -16.07
N TYR A 140 4.09 7.16 -16.54
CA TYR A 140 5.28 7.40 -15.72
C TYR A 140 5.31 8.86 -15.25
N VAL A 141 5.66 9.06 -13.97
CA VAL A 141 5.78 10.39 -13.35
C VAL A 141 7.24 10.69 -13.03
N SER A 142 7.88 9.83 -12.25
CA SER A 142 9.27 10.04 -11.80
C SER A 142 9.92 8.74 -11.35
N THR A 143 11.24 8.78 -11.18
CA THR A 143 12.01 7.76 -10.47
C THR A 143 12.51 8.35 -9.15
N ASN A 144 12.37 7.61 -8.06
CA ASN A 144 12.87 7.95 -6.75
C ASN A 144 14.38 7.63 -6.62
N ASP A 145 15.04 8.15 -5.61
CA ASP A 145 16.49 7.93 -5.37
C ASP A 145 16.85 6.45 -5.14
N ASP A 146 15.93 5.64 -4.64
CA ASP A 146 16.07 4.20 -4.45
C ASP A 146 15.85 3.37 -5.74
N GLY A 147 15.60 4.03 -6.88
CA GLY A 147 15.34 3.41 -8.18
C GLY A 147 13.91 2.90 -8.37
N THR A 148 13.00 3.10 -7.41
CA THR A 148 11.58 2.83 -7.61
C THR A 148 10.94 3.88 -8.50
N GLU A 149 9.87 3.51 -9.20
CA GLU A 149 9.17 4.40 -10.12
C GLU A 149 7.78 4.77 -9.60
N VAL A 150 7.42 6.03 -9.78
CA VAL A 150 6.07 6.56 -9.54
C VAL A 150 5.29 6.60 -10.83
N TRP A 151 4.10 6.02 -10.83
CA TRP A 151 3.16 6.04 -11.94
C TRP A 151 1.80 6.56 -11.48
N ALA A 152 1.08 7.23 -12.38
CA ALA A 152 -0.22 7.84 -12.06
C ALA A 152 -1.24 7.66 -13.17
N THR A 153 -2.52 7.71 -12.81
CA THR A 153 -3.64 7.88 -13.73
C THR A 153 -4.81 8.55 -13.04
N THR A 154 -5.71 9.14 -13.83
CA THR A 154 -6.96 9.71 -13.32
C THR A 154 -8.14 8.90 -13.86
N LEU A 155 -8.98 8.44 -12.95
CA LEU A 155 -10.24 7.79 -13.25
C LEU A 155 -11.35 8.85 -13.24
N ASN A 156 -12.04 8.98 -14.36
CA ASN A 156 -13.21 9.86 -14.50
C ASN A 156 -14.47 9.01 -14.36
N LEU A 157 -15.06 9.01 -13.16
CA LEU A 157 -16.24 8.23 -12.86
C LEU A 157 -17.49 9.10 -12.96
N SER A 158 -18.40 8.72 -13.84
CA SER A 158 -19.67 9.41 -14.02
C SER A 158 -20.62 9.01 -12.91
N ASN A 159 -21.07 9.98 -12.12
CA ASN A 159 -22.15 9.82 -11.15
C ASN A 159 -21.85 8.93 -9.95
N THR A 160 -20.88 9.34 -9.16
CA THR A 160 -20.49 8.65 -7.93
C THR A 160 -21.25 9.08 -6.68
N SER A 161 -22.42 9.69 -6.80
CA SER A 161 -23.21 10.11 -5.62
C SER A 161 -23.58 8.90 -4.77
N GLY A 162 -22.73 8.59 -3.80
CA GLY A 162 -22.94 7.55 -2.80
C GLY A 162 -22.55 6.13 -3.20
N ARG A 163 -21.96 5.90 -4.36
CA ARG A 163 -21.41 4.58 -4.74
C ARG A 163 -19.94 4.47 -4.41
N ILE A 164 -19.58 3.39 -3.77
CA ILE A 164 -18.17 2.99 -3.55
C ILE A 164 -17.76 2.21 -4.80
N PHE A 165 -16.68 2.64 -5.46
CA PHE A 165 -16.04 1.82 -6.48
C PHE A 165 -14.85 1.07 -5.85
N GLU A 166 -14.57 -0.11 -6.37
CA GLU A 166 -13.41 -0.89 -5.97
C GLU A 166 -12.34 -0.87 -7.05
N TYR A 167 -11.07 -0.96 -6.66
CA TYR A 167 -9.96 -0.95 -7.59
C TYR A 167 -8.75 -1.71 -7.07
N CYS A 168 -7.88 -2.09 -7.99
CA CYS A 168 -6.53 -2.58 -7.75
C CYS A 168 -5.60 -2.04 -8.83
N ALA A 169 -4.29 -2.13 -8.61
CA ALA A 169 -3.31 -1.78 -9.63
C ALA A 169 -2.47 -2.99 -9.98
N TYR A 170 -1.94 -3.02 -11.19
CA TYR A 170 -1.02 -4.06 -11.59
C TYR A 170 0.10 -3.55 -12.49
N TYR A 171 1.20 -4.26 -12.43
CA TYR A 171 2.39 -4.07 -13.23
C TYR A 171 2.68 -5.37 -14.00
N TYR A 172 2.54 -5.32 -15.33
CA TYR A 172 2.92 -6.42 -16.22
C TYR A 172 4.33 -6.19 -16.73
N ASN A 173 5.25 -7.09 -16.38
CA ASN A 173 6.65 -7.09 -16.84
C ASN A 173 6.76 -7.89 -18.13
N LYS A 174 7.01 -7.20 -19.26
CA LYS A 174 7.09 -7.83 -20.58
C LYS A 174 8.33 -8.70 -20.78
N SER A 175 9.39 -8.48 -19.98
CA SER A 175 10.64 -9.24 -20.11
C SER A 175 10.50 -10.69 -19.65
N ASN A 176 9.62 -10.95 -18.66
CA ASN A 176 9.44 -12.28 -18.08
C ASN A 176 7.97 -12.76 -18.08
N ASN A 177 7.05 -11.98 -18.71
CA ASN A 177 5.62 -12.24 -18.74
C ASN A 177 4.95 -12.38 -17.37
N GLN A 178 5.47 -11.70 -16.35
CA GLN A 178 4.97 -11.78 -14.99
C GLN A 178 4.11 -10.56 -14.64
N THR A 179 2.99 -10.78 -13.96
CA THR A 179 2.11 -9.72 -13.48
C THR A 179 2.22 -9.63 -11.96
N TYR A 180 2.45 -8.43 -11.46
CA TYR A 180 2.48 -8.11 -10.03
C TYR A 180 1.26 -7.26 -9.68
N TRP A 181 0.58 -7.61 -8.59
CA TRP A 181 -0.66 -6.96 -8.18
C TRP A 181 -0.50 -6.19 -6.88
N ALA A 182 -1.05 -4.99 -6.84
CA ALA A 182 -1.36 -4.24 -5.64
C ALA A 182 -2.89 -4.28 -5.45
N ASN A 183 -3.38 -5.30 -4.76
CA ASN A 183 -4.80 -5.58 -4.57
C ASN A 183 -5.18 -5.69 -3.09
N ASN A 184 -4.44 -5.00 -2.21
CA ASN A 184 -4.70 -5.01 -0.77
C ASN A 184 -4.81 -6.44 -0.21
N PHE A 185 -3.86 -7.30 -0.59
CA PHE A 185 -3.80 -8.72 -0.19
C PHE A 185 -5.06 -9.53 -0.59
N GLY A 186 -5.63 -9.23 -1.75
CA GLY A 186 -6.81 -9.91 -2.29
C GLY A 186 -8.15 -9.27 -1.91
N GLN A 187 -8.15 -8.23 -1.08
CA GLN A 187 -9.37 -7.53 -0.65
C GLN A 187 -9.73 -6.34 -1.53
N ASN A 188 -8.83 -5.96 -2.47
CA ASN A 188 -8.90 -4.74 -3.27
C ASN A 188 -8.90 -3.45 -2.41
N TYR A 189 -8.86 -2.32 -3.08
CA TYR A 189 -9.05 -1.01 -2.47
C TYR A 189 -10.43 -0.52 -2.86
N ASP A 190 -11.03 0.31 -2.03
CA ASP A 190 -12.25 1.01 -2.34
C ASP A 190 -12.05 2.53 -2.34
N SER A 191 -13.06 3.27 -2.78
CA SER A 191 -13.01 4.74 -2.86
C SER A 191 -12.93 5.43 -1.49
N SER A 192 -13.15 4.70 -0.39
CA SER A 192 -12.95 5.19 0.98
C SER A 192 -11.49 5.08 1.42
N TYR A 193 -10.68 4.31 0.70
CA TYR A 193 -9.24 4.18 0.94
C TYR A 193 -8.55 5.50 0.58
N ARG A 194 -8.56 6.41 1.55
CA ARG A 194 -7.92 7.72 1.42
C ARG A 194 -6.63 7.72 2.20
N ILE A 195 -5.52 7.90 1.50
CA ILE A 195 -4.29 8.34 2.13
C ILE A 195 -4.36 9.86 2.11
N TYR A 196 -4.78 10.47 3.21
CA TYR A 196 -4.79 11.92 3.34
C TYR A 196 -3.35 12.43 3.43
N GLN A 197 -3.07 13.50 2.72
CA GLN A 197 -1.85 14.32 2.92
C GLN A 197 -1.97 15.18 4.17
#